data_32cf0bffbf173f55a363aa8aa635b1e8
#
_entry.id   32cf0bffbf173f55a363aa8aa635b1e8
#
_cell.length_a   1.000
_cell.length_b   1.000
_cell.length_c   1.000
_cell.angle_alpha   90.00
_cell.angle_beta   90.00
_cell.angle_gamma   90.00
#
_symmetry.space_group_name_H-M   'P 1'
#
loop_
_entity.id
_entity.type
_entity.pdbx_description
1 polymer ?
#
loop_
_entity_poly.entity_id
_entity_poly.type
_entity_poly.pdbx_seq_one_letter_code
_entity_poly.pdbx_strand_id
1 'polypeptide(L)'
;MAYIQSLDNGRFRAWIETGSGYNRERRSQYFDTKKEAEDWVSRMVIDRNDGLITNPDKISVQNFATRWLDNHKKPNIAASTYRNYKQQLDSYLIPFFKDIMMKDINLYQIEDYFNSMRKSGSLRHNGGLSETTLNKHYITLNQICKHAAKPGIRLLKYNPVSAIEPPKQKTKEAEVMTANEYTRLLKASKDNTHIFTFILTALYTGMRRSEILGLEWEDVDLAAGVINVRKRYVNTVEGYQHELATKTDSSKRQISISEKLISVLKEYKKTHLEYRLHFGPDYYDETDFVFCKPDGSPYHPDYYNKQFNQLLSETGLSSKYKIHTLRHTFATINLRNKVDSKVVQEMLGHASESTTKDIYQHVDLEMQKDAISKMDDAINFD
;
A
#
# COMPACT_ATOMS: atom_id res chain seq x y z
N MET A 1 -20.62 26.18 29.34
CA MET A 1 -21.16 27.52 29.23
C MET A 1 -20.07 28.48 28.82
N ALA A 2 -20.39 29.55 28.10
CA ALA A 2 -19.43 30.56 27.68
C ALA A 2 -19.90 31.92 28.14
N TYR A 3 -19.00 32.77 28.61
CA TYR A 3 -19.32 34.05 29.23
C TYR A 3 -18.31 35.13 28.79
N ILE A 4 -18.81 36.38 28.68
CA ILE A 4 -17.99 37.56 28.46
C ILE A 4 -18.33 38.58 29.54
N GLN A 5 -17.31 39.13 30.20
CA GLN A 5 -17.43 40.13 31.26
C GLN A 5 -16.67 41.39 30.85
N SER A 6 -17.31 42.54 30.97
CA SER A 6 -16.63 43.84 30.91
C SER A 6 -15.90 44.09 32.23
N LEU A 7 -14.70 44.59 32.17
CA LEU A 7 -13.87 44.96 33.31
C LEU A 7 -13.84 46.49 33.47
N ASP A 8 -13.61 46.95 34.70
CA ASP A 8 -13.57 48.39 35.02
C ASP A 8 -12.49 49.19 34.27
N ASN A 9 -11.49 48.51 33.77
CA ASN A 9 -10.40 49.08 32.95
C ASN A 9 -10.74 49.15 31.44
N GLY A 10 -11.98 48.94 31.05
CA GLY A 10 -12.45 48.98 29.65
C GLY A 10 -12.09 47.74 28.82
N ARG A 11 -11.44 46.72 29.41
CA ARG A 11 -11.14 45.46 28.73
C ARG A 11 -12.26 44.44 28.93
N PHE A 12 -12.24 43.38 28.13
CA PHE A 12 -13.19 42.26 28.19
C PHE A 12 -12.50 40.99 28.60
N ARG A 13 -13.07 40.26 29.55
CA ARG A 13 -12.66 38.91 29.89
C ARG A 13 -13.66 37.92 29.33
N ALA A 14 -13.22 37.01 28.46
CA ALA A 14 -14.04 35.92 28.02
C ALA A 14 -13.57 34.61 28.64
N TRP A 15 -14.52 33.71 28.95
CA TRP A 15 -14.21 32.35 29.40
C TRP A 15 -15.23 31.35 28.94
N ILE A 16 -14.75 30.08 28.82
CA ILE A 16 -15.58 28.93 28.52
C ILE A 16 -15.24 27.80 29.50
N GLU A 17 -16.27 27.11 29.95
CA GLU A 17 -16.15 25.91 30.76
C GLU A 17 -16.26 24.66 29.89
N THR A 18 -15.30 23.73 30.02
CA THR A 18 -15.20 22.46 29.31
C THR A 18 -15.14 21.31 30.30
N GLY A 19 -15.57 20.11 29.86
CA GLY A 19 -15.65 18.93 30.72
C GLY A 19 -16.94 18.84 31.55
N SER A 20 -17.09 17.73 32.26
CA SER A 20 -18.22 17.45 33.15
C SER A 20 -17.72 16.87 34.48
N GLY A 21 -18.46 17.14 35.58
CA GLY A 21 -18.10 16.63 36.92
C GLY A 21 -16.78 17.19 37.44
N TYR A 22 -15.93 16.29 37.99
CA TYR A 22 -14.61 16.65 38.58
C TYR A 22 -13.56 17.10 37.52
N ASN A 23 -13.80 16.91 36.23
CA ASN A 23 -12.88 17.28 35.15
C ASN A 23 -13.30 18.58 34.44
N ARG A 24 -13.87 19.54 35.18
CA ARG A 24 -14.19 20.87 34.63
C ARG A 24 -12.92 21.69 34.48
N GLU A 25 -12.58 22.06 33.25
CA GLU A 25 -11.52 23.04 32.96
C GLU A 25 -12.16 24.37 32.54
N ARG A 26 -11.64 25.47 33.07
CA ARG A 26 -12.04 26.83 32.72
C ARG A 26 -10.93 27.49 31.93
N ARG A 27 -11.24 27.91 30.70
CA ARG A 27 -10.33 28.74 29.88
C ARG A 27 -10.82 30.15 29.87
N SER A 28 -9.92 31.11 30.12
CA SER A 28 -10.25 32.53 30.05
C SER A 28 -9.11 33.28 29.33
N GLN A 29 -9.53 34.33 28.58
CA GLN A 29 -8.63 35.25 27.88
C GLN A 29 -9.15 36.68 27.99
N TYR A 30 -8.22 37.66 27.97
CA TYR A 30 -8.52 39.07 28.02
C TYR A 30 -8.40 39.68 26.63
N PHE A 31 -9.32 40.63 26.33
CA PHE A 31 -9.40 41.27 25.03
C PHE A 31 -9.58 42.78 25.22
N ASP A 32 -9.13 43.57 24.25
CA ASP A 32 -9.25 45.01 24.30
C ASP A 32 -10.62 45.47 23.73
N THR A 33 -11.28 44.63 22.92
CA THR A 33 -12.62 44.93 22.36
C THR A 33 -13.60 43.78 22.64
N LYS A 34 -14.90 44.15 22.76
CA LYS A 34 -15.98 43.19 22.93
C LYS A 34 -16.10 42.23 21.75
N LYS A 35 -15.87 42.73 20.53
CA LYS A 35 -15.93 41.92 19.31
C LYS A 35 -14.90 40.82 19.27
N GLU A 36 -13.63 41.10 19.69
CA GLU A 36 -12.61 40.10 19.81
C GLU A 36 -12.96 39.01 20.83
N ALA A 37 -13.57 39.41 21.95
CA ALA A 37 -14.01 38.46 22.96
C ALA A 37 -15.18 37.57 22.43
N GLU A 38 -16.12 38.15 21.69
CA GLU A 38 -17.24 37.42 21.03
C GLU A 38 -16.72 36.47 19.96
N ASP A 39 -15.77 36.87 19.12
CA ASP A 39 -15.14 36.06 18.09
C ASP A 39 -14.34 34.91 18.71
N TRP A 40 -13.66 35.14 19.83
CA TRP A 40 -12.96 34.08 20.56
C TRP A 40 -13.92 33.08 21.18
N VAL A 41 -15.00 33.54 21.85
CA VAL A 41 -16.05 32.68 22.42
C VAL A 41 -16.69 31.82 21.33
N SER A 42 -17.07 32.43 20.21
CA SER A 42 -17.69 31.70 19.10
C SER A 42 -16.79 30.60 18.57
N ARG A 43 -15.48 30.86 18.41
CA ARG A 43 -14.49 29.86 18.05
C ARG A 43 -14.38 28.74 19.07
N MET A 44 -14.31 29.08 20.36
CA MET A 44 -14.19 28.09 21.44
C MET A 44 -15.48 27.23 21.58
N VAL A 45 -16.65 27.76 21.29
CA VAL A 45 -17.90 26.99 21.30
C VAL A 45 -17.96 26.01 20.13
N ILE A 46 -17.50 26.40 18.95
CA ILE A 46 -17.38 25.51 17.78
C ILE A 46 -16.39 24.39 18.10
N ASP A 47 -15.20 24.73 18.60
CA ASP A 47 -14.18 23.77 18.98
C ASP A 47 -14.65 22.78 20.06
N ARG A 48 -15.50 23.22 20.99
CA ARG A 48 -16.13 22.36 22.00
C ARG A 48 -17.13 21.38 21.40
N ASN A 49 -18.00 21.86 20.52
CA ASN A 49 -19.06 21.06 19.91
C ASN A 49 -18.48 20.00 18.96
N ASP A 50 -17.32 20.30 18.37
CA ASP A 50 -16.57 19.38 17.51
C ASP A 50 -15.66 18.40 18.31
N GLY A 51 -15.74 18.40 19.63
CA GLY A 51 -14.93 17.51 20.50
C GLY A 51 -13.43 17.85 20.52
N LEU A 52 -13.06 19.05 20.06
CA LEU A 52 -11.67 19.48 19.81
C LEU A 52 -11.00 20.17 21.00
N ILE A 53 -11.70 20.34 22.12
CA ILE A 53 -11.12 21.00 23.29
C ILE A 53 -10.35 20.00 24.16
N THR A 54 -9.25 19.56 23.65
CA THR A 54 -8.03 19.30 24.41
C THR A 54 -7.13 20.53 24.24
N ASN A 55 -6.38 20.91 25.27
CA ASN A 55 -5.54 22.10 25.23
C ASN A 55 -4.58 22.04 24.01
N PRO A 56 -4.75 22.86 22.94
CA PRO A 56 -3.91 22.81 21.75
C PRO A 56 -2.42 22.93 22.10
N ASP A 57 -2.11 23.62 23.19
CA ASP A 57 -0.77 23.86 23.67
C ASP A 57 -0.09 22.61 24.23
N LYS A 58 -0.85 21.56 24.52
CA LYS A 58 -0.35 20.32 25.14
C LYS A 58 -0.45 19.09 24.21
N ILE A 59 -0.77 19.26 22.95
CA ILE A 59 -0.88 18.15 21.99
C ILE A 59 0.47 17.96 21.32
N SER A 60 1.18 16.89 21.66
CA SER A 60 2.42 16.49 20.97
C SER A 60 2.13 15.94 19.56
N VAL A 61 3.14 16.00 18.69
CA VAL A 61 3.07 15.35 17.35
C VAL A 61 2.73 13.88 17.49
N GLN A 62 3.33 13.17 18.47
CA GLN A 62 3.01 11.76 18.74
C GLN A 62 1.52 11.56 19.00
N ASN A 63 0.94 12.28 19.96
CA ASN A 63 -0.46 12.10 20.34
C ASN A 63 -1.41 12.44 19.18
N PHE A 64 -1.12 13.51 18.44
CA PHE A 64 -1.94 13.89 17.31
C PHE A 64 -1.85 12.89 16.15
N ALA A 65 -0.64 12.46 15.79
CA ALA A 65 -0.42 11.51 14.69
C ALA A 65 -1.06 10.15 14.97
N THR A 66 -0.96 9.63 16.21
CA THR A 66 -1.62 8.39 16.61
C THR A 66 -3.13 8.50 16.50
N ARG A 67 -3.73 9.56 17.07
CA ARG A 67 -5.17 9.80 16.97
C ARG A 67 -5.66 10.02 15.52
N TRP A 68 -4.87 10.74 14.71
CA TRP A 68 -5.14 10.89 13.28
C TRP A 68 -5.18 9.53 12.58
N LEU A 69 -4.22 8.66 12.87
CA LEU A 69 -4.17 7.33 12.26
C LEU A 69 -5.37 6.47 12.70
N ASP A 70 -5.64 6.40 14.01
CA ASP A 70 -6.62 5.48 14.58
C ASP A 70 -8.07 5.94 14.32
N ASN A 71 -8.35 7.22 14.52
CA ASN A 71 -9.72 7.73 14.47
C ASN A 71 -10.11 8.26 13.08
N HIS A 72 -9.14 8.83 12.34
CA HIS A 72 -9.46 9.47 11.05
C HIS A 72 -9.10 8.59 9.85
N LYS A 73 -7.97 7.85 9.91
CA LYS A 73 -7.53 7.04 8.77
C LYS A 73 -8.06 5.61 8.82
N LYS A 74 -7.90 4.92 9.94
CA LYS A 74 -8.25 3.50 10.10
C LYS A 74 -9.63 3.13 9.56
N PRO A 75 -10.71 3.89 9.79
CA PRO A 75 -12.04 3.53 9.27
C PRO A 75 -12.15 3.56 7.74
N ASN A 76 -11.26 4.28 7.06
CA ASN A 76 -11.36 4.60 5.64
C ASN A 76 -10.26 3.95 4.76
N ILE A 77 -9.40 3.12 5.35
CA ILE A 77 -8.27 2.52 4.64
C ILE A 77 -8.22 1.00 4.86
N ALA A 78 -7.56 0.27 3.96
CA ALA A 78 -7.32 -1.15 4.13
C ALA A 78 -6.39 -1.42 5.32
N ALA A 79 -6.54 -2.58 6.00
CA ALA A 79 -5.72 -2.97 7.14
C ALA A 79 -4.21 -2.99 6.81
N SER A 80 -3.84 -3.42 5.60
CA SER A 80 -2.46 -3.37 5.11
C SER A 80 -1.92 -1.94 4.95
N THR A 81 -2.77 -0.99 4.53
CA THR A 81 -2.40 0.43 4.44
C THR A 81 -2.26 1.04 5.84
N TYR A 82 -3.16 0.73 6.76
CA TYR A 82 -3.07 1.12 8.16
C TYR A 82 -1.75 0.64 8.78
N ARG A 83 -1.40 -0.64 8.59
CA ARG A 83 -0.12 -1.20 9.04
C ARG A 83 1.08 -0.41 8.50
N ASN A 84 1.07 -0.04 7.22
CA ASN A 84 2.16 0.74 6.63
C ASN A 84 2.28 2.14 7.25
N TYR A 85 1.17 2.85 7.48
CA TYR A 85 1.18 4.13 8.20
C TYR A 85 1.68 3.95 9.64
N LYS A 86 1.16 2.94 10.34
CA LYS A 86 1.57 2.64 11.72
C LYS A 86 3.06 2.37 11.80
N GLN A 87 3.62 1.57 10.90
CA GLN A 87 5.06 1.30 10.84
C GLN A 87 5.87 2.58 10.58
N GLN A 88 5.43 3.48 9.68
CA GLN A 88 6.11 4.74 9.44
C GLN A 88 6.07 5.65 10.67
N LEU A 89 4.94 5.71 11.36
CA LEU A 89 4.80 6.49 12.60
C LEU A 89 5.70 5.93 13.70
N ASP A 90 5.54 4.65 14.04
CA ASP A 90 6.19 4.04 15.19
C ASP A 90 7.72 3.93 15.02
N SER A 91 8.18 3.62 13.81
CA SER A 91 9.60 3.37 13.56
C SER A 91 10.40 4.62 13.18
N TYR A 92 9.77 5.69 12.71
CA TYR A 92 10.48 6.84 12.14
C TYR A 92 9.97 8.19 12.60
N LEU A 93 8.69 8.51 12.35
CA LEU A 93 8.16 9.86 12.58
C LEU A 93 8.02 10.17 14.07
N ILE A 94 7.41 9.29 14.84
CA ILE A 94 7.25 9.49 16.29
C ILE A 94 8.61 9.56 17.01
N PRO A 95 9.57 8.64 16.80
CA PRO A 95 10.87 8.74 17.44
C PRO A 95 11.60 10.07 17.22
N PHE A 96 11.38 10.71 16.07
CA PHE A 96 12.02 12.00 15.76
C PHE A 96 11.22 13.20 16.32
N PHE A 97 9.89 13.17 16.21
CA PHE A 97 9.04 14.34 16.51
C PHE A 97 8.31 14.25 17.86
N LYS A 98 8.48 13.18 18.67
CA LYS A 98 7.66 12.86 19.85
C LYS A 98 7.55 14.00 20.87
N ASP A 99 8.64 14.72 21.12
CA ASP A 99 8.74 15.76 22.13
C ASP A 99 8.30 17.14 21.60
N ILE A 100 7.98 17.25 20.31
CA ILE A 100 7.55 18.50 19.67
C ILE A 100 6.04 18.63 19.81
N MET A 101 5.57 19.81 20.25
CA MET A 101 4.13 20.10 20.22
C MET A 101 3.67 20.31 18.79
N MET A 102 2.47 19.83 18.47
CA MET A 102 1.95 19.91 17.10
C MET A 102 1.90 21.35 16.56
N LYS A 103 1.63 22.34 17.41
CA LYS A 103 1.64 23.77 17.06
C LYS A 103 3.01 24.32 16.71
N ASP A 104 4.10 23.69 17.22
CA ASP A 104 5.47 24.18 17.12
C ASP A 104 6.27 23.50 16.00
N ILE A 105 5.66 22.50 15.32
CA ILE A 105 6.32 21.85 14.17
C ILE A 105 6.51 22.87 13.04
N ASN A 106 7.73 22.96 12.54
CA ASN A 106 8.12 23.95 11.54
C ASN A 106 8.95 23.34 10.41
N LEU A 107 9.21 24.16 9.38
CA LEU A 107 9.94 23.76 8.18
C LEU A 107 11.33 23.20 8.49
N TYR A 108 12.11 23.87 9.36
CA TYR A 108 13.49 23.46 9.66
C TYR A 108 13.55 22.06 10.29
N GLN A 109 12.66 21.77 11.25
CA GLN A 109 12.60 20.46 11.88
C GLN A 109 12.24 19.35 10.88
N ILE A 110 11.40 19.65 9.89
CA ILE A 110 11.03 18.71 8.85
C ILE A 110 12.19 18.47 7.87
N GLU A 111 12.93 19.54 7.51
CA GLU A 111 14.16 19.42 6.71
C GLU A 111 15.23 18.59 7.43
N ASP A 112 15.43 18.83 8.72
CA ASP A 112 16.35 18.07 9.57
C ASP A 112 15.95 16.59 9.62
N TYR A 113 14.66 16.29 9.75
CA TYR A 113 14.15 14.92 9.66
C TYR A 113 14.56 14.25 8.35
N PHE A 114 14.27 14.86 7.21
CA PHE A 114 14.59 14.27 5.91
C PHE A 114 16.09 14.12 5.70
N ASN A 115 16.88 15.09 6.14
CA ASN A 115 18.35 15.07 6.06
C ASN A 115 18.92 13.96 6.94
N SER A 116 18.42 13.78 8.17
CA SER A 116 18.80 12.69 9.06
C SER A 116 18.45 11.33 8.47
N MET A 117 17.23 11.17 7.94
CA MET A 117 16.79 9.92 7.34
C MET A 117 17.57 9.56 6.06
N ARG A 118 18.05 10.54 5.28
CA ARG A 118 18.93 10.32 4.13
C ARG A 118 20.31 9.82 4.53
N LYS A 119 20.84 10.26 5.68
CA LYS A 119 22.18 9.89 6.14
C LYS A 119 22.20 8.54 6.84
N SER A 120 21.28 8.30 7.76
CA SER A 120 21.35 7.17 8.70
C SER A 120 19.99 6.57 9.08
N GLY A 121 18.95 6.79 8.29
CA GLY A 121 17.58 6.38 8.65
C GLY A 121 17.27 4.89 8.46
N SER A 122 18.15 4.10 7.86
CA SER A 122 17.83 2.69 7.62
C SER A 122 17.93 1.84 8.89
N LEU A 123 16.85 1.13 9.22
CA LEU A 123 16.82 0.17 10.32
C LEU A 123 17.37 -1.22 9.94
N ARG A 124 17.69 -1.46 8.68
CA ARG A 124 18.10 -2.78 8.16
C ARG A 124 19.57 -2.86 7.80
N HIS A 125 20.21 -1.73 7.53
CA HIS A 125 21.61 -1.64 7.13
C HIS A 125 22.20 -0.29 7.54
N ASN A 126 23.51 -0.20 7.60
CA ASN A 126 24.18 1.09 7.80
C ASN A 126 23.97 1.97 6.59
N GLY A 127 23.24 3.08 6.75
CA GLY A 127 22.96 4.04 5.69
C GLY A 127 21.62 4.72 5.77
N GLY A 128 21.27 5.48 4.75
CA GLY A 128 20.04 6.24 4.68
C GLY A 128 18.88 5.48 4.03
N LEU A 129 17.72 6.10 4.10
CA LEU A 129 16.52 5.64 3.40
C LEU A 129 16.56 6.05 1.92
N SER A 130 15.97 5.22 1.07
CA SER A 130 15.80 5.56 -0.35
C SER A 130 14.82 6.72 -0.54
N GLU A 131 14.96 7.49 -1.62
CA GLU A 131 14.03 8.58 -1.96
C GLU A 131 12.58 8.09 -2.10
N THR A 132 12.36 6.85 -2.56
CA THR A 132 11.03 6.23 -2.59
C THR A 132 10.44 6.05 -1.19
N THR A 133 11.26 5.66 -0.20
CA THR A 133 10.82 5.53 1.20
C THR A 133 10.59 6.91 1.82
N LEU A 134 11.50 7.85 1.58
CA LEU A 134 11.36 9.23 2.04
C LEU A 134 10.10 9.90 1.47
N ASN A 135 9.75 9.65 0.22
CA ASN A 135 8.51 10.15 -0.35
C ASN A 135 7.25 9.59 0.34
N LYS A 136 7.28 8.32 0.79
CA LYS A 136 6.19 7.78 1.60
C LYS A 136 6.07 8.52 2.94
N HIS A 137 7.20 8.80 3.60
CA HIS A 137 7.22 9.60 4.83
C HIS A 137 6.71 11.03 4.60
N TYR A 138 7.12 11.65 3.48
CA TYR A 138 6.62 12.96 3.05
C TYR A 138 5.09 12.96 2.92
N ILE A 139 4.53 11.99 2.19
CA ILE A 139 3.08 11.88 2.00
C ILE A 139 2.37 11.72 3.35
N THR A 140 2.91 10.89 4.25
CA THR A 140 2.32 10.65 5.57
C THR A 140 2.35 11.91 6.44
N LEU A 141 3.52 12.54 6.56
CA LEU A 141 3.69 13.77 7.35
C LEU A 141 2.86 14.93 6.79
N ASN A 142 2.82 15.06 5.45
CA ASN A 142 1.98 16.05 4.77
C ASN A 142 0.49 15.88 5.08
N GLN A 143 0.01 14.63 5.11
CA GLN A 143 -1.39 14.36 5.46
C GLN A 143 -1.70 14.67 6.92
N ILE A 144 -0.79 14.38 7.85
CA ILE A 144 -0.91 14.71 9.28
C ILE A 144 -0.98 16.23 9.47
N CYS A 145 0.00 16.97 8.92
CA CYS A 145 0.06 18.44 9.04
C CYS A 145 -1.11 19.12 8.31
N LYS A 146 -1.52 18.62 7.14
CA LYS A 146 -2.70 19.10 6.44
C LYS A 146 -3.99 18.90 7.27
N HIS A 147 -4.09 17.77 7.98
CA HIS A 147 -5.22 17.53 8.87
C HIS A 147 -5.18 18.46 10.09
N ALA A 148 -4.02 18.69 10.68
CA ALA A 148 -3.83 19.61 11.80
C ALA A 148 -4.15 21.09 11.45
N ALA A 149 -3.96 21.46 10.17
CA ALA A 149 -4.24 22.80 9.67
C ALA A 149 -5.70 23.01 9.20
N LYS A 150 -6.56 21.98 9.25
CA LYS A 150 -7.98 22.13 8.87
C LYS A 150 -8.71 23.16 9.71
N PRO A 151 -9.69 23.91 9.14
CA PRO A 151 -10.43 24.96 9.84
C PRO A 151 -11.06 24.54 11.17
N GLY A 152 -11.53 23.28 11.30
CA GLY A 152 -12.11 22.77 12.54
C GLY A 152 -11.09 22.25 13.57
N ILE A 153 -9.81 22.08 13.20
CA ILE A 153 -8.76 21.59 14.11
C ILE A 153 -7.82 22.70 14.53
N ARG A 154 -7.28 23.47 13.57
CA ARG A 154 -6.46 24.68 13.77
C ARG A 154 -5.29 24.55 14.75
N LEU A 155 -4.70 23.36 14.87
CA LEU A 155 -3.47 23.15 15.62
C LEU A 155 -2.27 23.77 14.89
N LEU A 156 -2.33 23.83 13.56
CA LEU A 156 -1.38 24.53 12.72
C LEU A 156 -2.06 25.68 11.99
N LYS A 157 -1.36 26.80 11.86
CA LYS A 157 -1.81 27.93 11.06
C LYS A 157 -1.79 27.61 9.56
N TYR A 158 -0.79 26.85 9.13
CA TYR A 158 -0.58 26.36 7.76
C TYR A 158 0.17 25.02 7.81
N ASN A 159 0.18 24.30 6.72
CA ASN A 159 0.92 23.05 6.62
C ASN A 159 2.40 23.31 6.26
N PRO A 160 3.37 23.15 7.17
CA PRO A 160 4.78 23.46 6.88
C PRO A 160 5.40 22.47 5.88
N VAL A 161 4.87 21.26 5.71
CA VAL A 161 5.38 20.28 4.75
C VAL A 161 5.17 20.71 3.30
N SER A 162 4.15 21.57 3.04
CA SER A 162 3.86 22.05 1.69
C SER A 162 4.95 22.95 1.10
N ALA A 163 5.85 23.47 1.95
CA ALA A 163 6.99 24.28 1.51
C ALA A 163 8.20 23.42 1.05
N ILE A 164 8.16 22.11 1.27
CA ILE A 164 9.24 21.19 0.88
C ILE A 164 8.89 20.52 -0.45
N GLU A 165 9.86 20.49 -1.36
CA GLU A 165 9.73 19.66 -2.56
C GLU A 165 9.66 18.17 -2.19
N PRO A 166 8.67 17.42 -2.72
CA PRO A 166 8.59 15.99 -2.49
C PRO A 166 9.87 15.28 -2.93
N PRO A 167 10.39 14.32 -2.14
CA PRO A 167 11.53 13.50 -2.54
C PRO A 167 11.30 12.86 -3.93
N LYS A 168 12.23 13.11 -4.86
CA LYS A 168 12.09 12.67 -6.26
C LYS A 168 12.26 11.17 -6.36
N GLN A 169 11.24 10.48 -6.82
CA GLN A 169 11.32 9.06 -7.12
C GLN A 169 12.00 8.86 -8.48
N LYS A 170 13.02 8.01 -8.51
CA LYS A 170 13.53 7.52 -9.80
C LYS A 170 12.56 6.47 -10.30
N THR A 171 11.96 6.69 -11.44
CA THR A 171 11.19 5.67 -12.17
C THR A 171 12.15 4.53 -12.52
N LYS A 172 11.91 3.35 -11.97
CA LYS A 172 12.65 2.15 -12.37
C LYS A 172 11.89 1.50 -13.49
N GLU A 173 12.61 1.17 -14.56
CA GLU A 173 12.05 0.35 -15.62
C GLU A 173 11.57 -1.00 -15.07
N ALA A 174 10.44 -1.47 -15.59
CA ALA A 174 9.91 -2.76 -15.17
C ALA A 174 10.80 -3.88 -15.75
N GLU A 175 11.40 -4.67 -14.87
CA GLU A 175 12.17 -5.85 -15.29
C GLU A 175 11.21 -6.89 -15.88
N VAL A 176 11.59 -7.45 -17.04
CA VAL A 176 10.84 -8.47 -17.79
C VAL A 176 11.77 -9.63 -18.13
N MET A 177 11.30 -10.86 -17.98
CA MET A 177 12.06 -12.05 -18.35
C MET A 177 11.91 -12.36 -19.85
N THR A 178 13.01 -12.75 -20.48
CA THR A 178 13.00 -13.32 -21.84
C THR A 178 12.40 -14.73 -21.85
N ALA A 179 12.05 -15.24 -23.02
CA ALA A 179 11.51 -16.60 -23.18
C ALA A 179 12.48 -17.68 -22.64
N ASN A 180 13.76 -17.51 -22.86
CA ASN A 180 14.78 -18.42 -22.34
C ASN A 180 14.85 -18.39 -20.80
N GLU A 181 14.78 -17.20 -20.20
CA GLU A 181 14.90 -17.03 -18.76
C GLU A 181 13.72 -17.63 -18.00
N TYR A 182 12.46 -17.35 -18.40
CA TYR A 182 11.32 -17.96 -17.71
C TYR A 182 11.22 -19.47 -17.97
N THR A 183 11.69 -19.96 -19.13
CA THR A 183 11.78 -21.40 -19.42
C THR A 183 12.80 -22.08 -18.50
N ARG A 184 13.98 -21.46 -18.28
CA ARG A 184 14.99 -21.96 -17.33
C ARG A 184 14.45 -22.01 -15.91
N LEU A 185 13.77 -20.93 -15.47
CA LEU A 185 13.14 -20.84 -14.16
C LEU A 185 12.10 -21.96 -13.96
N LEU A 186 11.22 -22.19 -14.94
CA LEU A 186 10.21 -23.25 -14.91
C LEU A 186 10.84 -24.64 -14.88
N LYS A 187 11.91 -24.89 -15.65
CA LYS A 187 12.62 -26.16 -15.63
C LYS A 187 13.25 -26.45 -14.27
N ALA A 188 13.89 -25.46 -13.67
CA ALA A 188 14.54 -25.61 -12.36
C ALA A 188 13.53 -25.80 -11.21
N SER A 189 12.29 -25.31 -11.36
CA SER A 189 11.25 -25.47 -10.34
C SER A 189 10.49 -26.80 -10.41
N LYS A 190 10.68 -27.64 -11.44
CA LYS A 190 9.89 -28.86 -11.69
C LYS A 190 9.90 -29.87 -10.54
N ASP A 191 11.03 -30.03 -9.86
CA ASP A 191 11.19 -30.99 -8.77
C ASP A 191 10.40 -30.57 -7.50
N ASN A 192 10.02 -29.30 -7.41
CA ASN A 192 9.13 -28.79 -6.39
C ASN A 192 7.77 -28.41 -7.00
N THR A 193 6.86 -29.36 -7.04
CA THR A 193 5.52 -29.22 -7.65
C THR A 193 4.77 -27.99 -7.13
N HIS A 194 4.91 -27.69 -5.83
CA HIS A 194 4.27 -26.52 -5.21
C HIS A 194 4.79 -25.19 -5.79
N ILE A 195 6.10 -25.03 -5.84
CA ILE A 195 6.74 -23.81 -6.37
C ILE A 195 6.58 -23.71 -7.89
N PHE A 196 6.67 -24.82 -8.60
CA PHE A 196 6.42 -24.89 -10.04
C PHE A 196 5.02 -24.41 -10.39
N THR A 197 3.99 -24.94 -9.68
CA THR A 197 2.59 -24.57 -9.90
C THR A 197 2.37 -23.10 -9.57
N PHE A 198 2.97 -22.59 -8.49
CA PHE A 198 2.89 -21.16 -8.12
C PHE A 198 3.48 -20.26 -9.20
N ILE A 199 4.69 -20.55 -9.70
CA ILE A 199 5.37 -19.75 -10.74
C ILE A 199 4.58 -19.82 -12.04
N LEU A 200 4.10 -21.00 -12.42
CA LEU A 200 3.31 -21.18 -13.63
C LEU A 200 2.00 -20.40 -13.56
N THR A 201 1.30 -20.47 -12.43
CA THR A 201 0.09 -19.67 -12.21
C THR A 201 0.37 -18.18 -12.34
N ALA A 202 1.45 -17.66 -11.73
CA ALA A 202 1.83 -16.26 -11.85
C ALA A 202 2.12 -15.83 -13.30
N LEU A 203 2.81 -16.69 -14.06
CA LEU A 203 3.15 -16.42 -15.48
C LEU A 203 1.95 -16.48 -16.43
N TYR A 204 0.97 -17.36 -16.16
CA TYR A 204 -0.18 -17.54 -17.05
C TYR A 204 -1.37 -16.65 -16.74
N THR A 205 -1.43 -16.08 -15.54
CA THR A 205 -2.56 -15.25 -15.09
C THR A 205 -2.21 -13.79 -14.85
N GLY A 206 -0.93 -13.48 -14.67
CA GLY A 206 -0.48 -12.15 -14.26
C GLY A 206 -1.02 -11.70 -12.91
N MET A 207 -1.54 -12.60 -12.07
CA MET A 207 -2.05 -12.28 -10.73
C MET A 207 -0.95 -11.69 -9.83
N ARG A 208 -1.35 -10.82 -8.91
CA ARG A 208 -0.42 -10.35 -7.87
C ARG A 208 -0.09 -11.48 -6.90
N ARG A 209 1.11 -11.48 -6.32
CA ARG A 209 1.48 -12.49 -5.32
C ARG A 209 0.42 -12.64 -4.21
N SER A 210 -0.09 -11.54 -3.69
CA SER A 210 -1.12 -11.57 -2.64
C SER A 210 -2.46 -12.16 -3.10
N GLU A 211 -2.80 -12.04 -4.38
CA GLU A 211 -4.00 -12.64 -4.99
C GLU A 211 -3.79 -14.16 -5.15
N ILE A 212 -2.62 -14.60 -5.61
CA ILE A 212 -2.29 -16.02 -5.72
C ILE A 212 -2.30 -16.69 -4.35
N LEU A 213 -1.73 -16.03 -3.32
CA LEU A 213 -1.70 -16.57 -1.96
C LEU A 213 -3.08 -16.54 -1.26
N GLY A 214 -3.99 -15.72 -1.75
CA GLY A 214 -5.38 -15.68 -1.27
C GLY A 214 -6.34 -16.50 -2.12
N LEU A 215 -5.85 -17.28 -3.09
CA LEU A 215 -6.67 -18.07 -3.98
C LEU A 215 -7.15 -19.34 -3.26
N GLU A 216 -8.44 -19.60 -3.32
CA GLU A 216 -9.11 -20.77 -2.78
C GLU A 216 -9.59 -21.68 -3.91
N TRP A 217 -9.75 -22.99 -3.64
CA TRP A 217 -10.21 -23.92 -4.66
C TRP A 217 -11.63 -23.64 -5.16
N GLU A 218 -12.47 -22.99 -4.36
CA GLU A 218 -13.80 -22.53 -4.79
C GLU A 218 -13.76 -21.44 -5.87
N ASP A 219 -12.62 -20.71 -5.96
CA ASP A 219 -12.38 -19.67 -6.94
C ASP A 219 -11.84 -20.19 -8.28
N VAL A 220 -11.51 -21.50 -8.36
CA VAL A 220 -10.87 -22.14 -9.52
C VAL A 220 -11.85 -23.10 -10.17
N ASP A 221 -12.49 -22.69 -11.24
CA ASP A 221 -13.33 -23.56 -12.08
C ASP A 221 -12.46 -24.22 -13.16
N LEU A 222 -12.02 -25.45 -12.85
CA LEU A 222 -11.18 -26.25 -13.76
C LEU A 222 -11.97 -26.83 -14.95
N ALA A 223 -13.31 -26.83 -14.90
CA ALA A 223 -14.15 -27.29 -16.00
C ALA A 223 -14.39 -26.15 -17.01
N ALA A 224 -14.70 -24.96 -16.51
CA ALA A 224 -14.86 -23.76 -17.33
C ALA A 224 -13.50 -23.13 -17.72
N GLY A 225 -12.39 -23.52 -17.10
CA GLY A 225 -11.08 -22.93 -17.34
C GLY A 225 -10.97 -21.47 -16.88
N VAL A 226 -11.51 -21.16 -15.70
CA VAL A 226 -11.59 -19.79 -15.18
C VAL A 226 -11.12 -19.71 -13.74
N ILE A 227 -10.37 -18.66 -13.42
CA ILE A 227 -10.03 -18.25 -12.05
C ILE A 227 -10.75 -16.94 -11.71
N ASN A 228 -11.46 -16.93 -10.59
CA ASN A 228 -12.13 -15.77 -10.03
C ASN A 228 -11.21 -15.09 -9.00
N VAL A 229 -10.67 -13.93 -9.32
CA VAL A 229 -9.83 -13.17 -8.37
C VAL A 229 -10.73 -12.34 -7.48
N ARG A 230 -10.96 -12.80 -6.24
CA ARG A 230 -11.88 -12.15 -5.28
C ARG A 230 -11.21 -11.77 -3.96
N LYS A 231 -10.15 -12.48 -3.59
CA LYS A 231 -9.49 -12.39 -2.30
C LYS A 231 -7.99 -12.15 -2.45
N ARG A 232 -7.37 -11.68 -1.39
CA ARG A 232 -5.91 -11.50 -1.30
C ARG A 232 -5.43 -11.81 0.12
N TYR A 233 -4.25 -12.36 0.23
CA TYR A 233 -3.59 -12.63 1.50
C TYR A 233 -2.59 -11.51 1.81
N VAL A 234 -2.85 -10.73 2.85
CA VAL A 234 -2.11 -9.50 3.15
C VAL A 234 -1.60 -9.47 4.58
N ASN A 235 -0.55 -8.71 4.79
CA ASN A 235 0.02 -8.47 6.11
C ASN A 235 -0.66 -7.27 6.77
N THR A 236 -1.28 -7.51 7.93
CA THR A 236 -1.94 -6.51 8.77
C THR A 236 -1.17 -6.32 10.09
N VAL A 237 -1.66 -5.50 11.00
CA VAL A 237 -1.09 -5.34 12.34
C VAL A 237 -1.26 -6.61 13.17
N GLU A 238 -2.32 -7.36 12.91
CA GLU A 238 -2.67 -8.62 13.59
C GLU A 238 -2.01 -9.85 12.95
N GLY A 239 -1.18 -9.64 11.94
CA GLY A 239 -0.55 -10.70 11.16
C GLY A 239 -1.10 -10.81 9.74
N TYR A 240 -0.90 -11.96 9.10
CA TYR A 240 -1.40 -12.20 7.75
C TYR A 240 -2.86 -12.62 7.79
N GLN A 241 -3.68 -11.94 6.99
CA GLN A 241 -5.12 -12.16 6.93
C GLN A 241 -5.64 -12.16 5.49
N HIS A 242 -6.77 -12.82 5.30
CA HIS A 242 -7.57 -12.69 4.09
C HIS A 242 -8.31 -11.37 4.09
N GLU A 243 -8.16 -10.64 2.99
CA GLU A 243 -9.01 -9.48 2.68
C GLU A 243 -9.69 -9.73 1.34
N LEU A 244 -10.95 -9.30 1.21
CA LEU A 244 -11.57 -9.17 -0.10
C LEU A 244 -10.70 -8.28 -0.99
N ALA A 245 -10.46 -8.68 -2.22
CA ALA A 245 -9.58 -7.97 -3.15
C ALA A 245 -10.04 -6.54 -3.47
N THR A 246 -11.19 -6.12 -2.96
CA THR A 246 -11.91 -4.94 -3.42
C THR A 246 -12.02 -3.84 -2.39
N LYS A 247 -11.30 -2.74 -2.62
CA LYS A 247 -11.82 -1.39 -2.35
C LYS A 247 -12.53 -0.78 -3.58
N THR A 248 -12.40 -1.41 -4.76
CA THR A 248 -13.04 -0.98 -6.02
C THR A 248 -13.51 -2.21 -6.77
N ASP A 249 -14.66 -2.16 -7.41
CA ASP A 249 -15.23 -3.24 -8.24
C ASP A 249 -14.26 -3.70 -9.35
N SER A 250 -13.33 -2.85 -9.77
CA SER A 250 -12.28 -3.16 -10.76
C SER A 250 -11.25 -4.21 -10.30
N SER A 251 -11.24 -4.57 -9.01
CA SER A 251 -10.32 -5.61 -8.49
C SER A 251 -10.90 -7.02 -8.58
N LYS A 252 -12.23 -7.16 -8.65
CA LYS A 252 -12.90 -8.45 -8.93
C LYS A 252 -12.83 -8.69 -10.43
N ARG A 253 -12.20 -9.77 -10.81
CA ARG A 253 -12.09 -10.15 -12.22
C ARG A 253 -12.05 -11.64 -12.40
N GLN A 254 -12.41 -12.05 -13.58
CA GLN A 254 -12.24 -13.42 -14.06
C GLN A 254 -11.06 -13.49 -15.00
N ILE A 255 -10.26 -14.53 -14.89
CA ILE A 255 -9.11 -14.78 -15.76
C ILE A 255 -9.31 -16.16 -16.37
N SER A 256 -9.41 -16.23 -17.71
CA SER A 256 -9.38 -17.48 -18.43
C SER A 256 -8.00 -18.10 -18.37
N ILE A 257 -7.91 -19.40 -18.15
CA ILE A 257 -6.66 -20.15 -18.04
C ILE A 257 -6.55 -21.20 -19.15
N SER A 258 -5.32 -21.44 -19.58
CA SER A 258 -5.03 -22.39 -20.66
C SER A 258 -5.18 -23.85 -20.20
N GLU A 259 -5.43 -24.76 -21.15
CA GLU A 259 -5.48 -26.20 -20.91
C GLU A 259 -4.22 -26.72 -20.19
N LYS A 260 -3.08 -26.16 -20.49
CA LYS A 260 -1.81 -26.50 -19.86
C LYS A 260 -1.83 -26.16 -18.36
N LEU A 261 -2.30 -25.00 -17.98
CA LEU A 261 -2.42 -24.61 -16.56
C LEU A 261 -3.52 -25.42 -15.87
N ILE A 262 -4.64 -25.69 -16.55
CA ILE A 262 -5.71 -26.54 -16.04
C ILE A 262 -5.17 -27.94 -15.69
N SER A 263 -4.40 -28.55 -16.58
CA SER A 263 -3.80 -29.87 -16.35
C SER A 263 -2.90 -29.88 -15.11
N VAL A 264 -2.03 -28.87 -14.96
CA VAL A 264 -1.14 -28.75 -13.81
C VAL A 264 -1.93 -28.53 -12.51
N LEU A 265 -2.95 -27.67 -12.53
CA LEU A 265 -3.80 -27.41 -11.36
C LEU A 265 -4.64 -28.65 -10.97
N LYS A 266 -5.12 -29.44 -11.93
CA LYS A 266 -5.81 -30.73 -11.66
C LYS A 266 -4.89 -31.71 -10.93
N GLU A 267 -3.67 -31.86 -11.39
CA GLU A 267 -2.71 -32.76 -10.73
C GLU A 267 -2.31 -32.23 -9.35
N TYR A 268 -2.08 -30.94 -9.24
CA TYR A 268 -1.79 -30.29 -7.97
C TYR A 268 -2.93 -30.42 -6.97
N LYS A 269 -4.18 -30.36 -7.40
CA LYS A 269 -5.37 -30.59 -6.55
C LYS A 269 -5.42 -32.01 -5.99
N LYS A 270 -5.00 -33.02 -6.77
CA LYS A 270 -4.92 -34.41 -6.26
C LYS A 270 -3.94 -34.52 -5.10
N THR A 271 -2.75 -33.90 -5.21
CA THR A 271 -1.77 -33.88 -4.12
C THR A 271 -2.37 -33.24 -2.85
N HIS A 272 -3.18 -32.20 -2.98
CA HIS A 272 -3.89 -31.59 -1.84
C HIS A 272 -4.89 -32.57 -1.20
N LEU A 273 -5.65 -33.32 -2.01
CA LEU A 273 -6.58 -34.31 -1.49
C LEU A 273 -5.87 -35.45 -0.76
N GLU A 274 -4.68 -35.87 -1.25
CA GLU A 274 -3.82 -36.85 -0.57
C GLU A 274 -3.34 -36.32 0.77
N TYR A 275 -2.88 -35.08 0.85
CA TYR A 275 -2.50 -34.44 2.12
C TYR A 275 -3.68 -34.36 3.08
N ARG A 276 -4.87 -33.96 2.63
CA ARG A 276 -6.06 -33.87 3.46
C ARG A 276 -6.44 -35.24 4.04
N LEU A 277 -6.32 -36.30 3.25
CA LEU A 277 -6.53 -37.68 3.73
C LEU A 277 -5.45 -38.11 4.73
N HIS A 278 -4.20 -37.74 4.51
CA HIS A 278 -3.08 -38.08 5.39
C HIS A 278 -3.17 -37.40 6.77
N PHE A 279 -3.49 -36.11 6.80
CA PHE A 279 -3.60 -35.33 8.04
C PHE A 279 -4.93 -35.51 8.74
N GLY A 280 -6.00 -35.92 8.04
CA GLY A 280 -7.31 -36.19 8.63
C GLY A 280 -7.86 -35.01 9.44
N PRO A 281 -8.20 -35.23 10.74
CA PRO A 281 -8.72 -34.14 11.61
C PRO A 281 -7.72 -33.01 11.90
N ASP A 282 -6.44 -33.26 11.73
CA ASP A 282 -5.38 -32.26 11.97
C ASP A 282 -5.15 -31.36 10.75
N TYR A 283 -5.85 -31.59 9.64
CA TYR A 283 -5.77 -30.74 8.46
C TYR A 283 -6.48 -29.41 8.73
N TYR A 284 -5.79 -28.29 8.41
CA TYR A 284 -6.35 -26.96 8.49
C TYR A 284 -7.44 -26.77 7.43
N ASP A 285 -8.69 -26.64 7.83
CA ASP A 285 -9.87 -26.60 6.96
C ASP A 285 -10.69 -25.29 7.04
N GLU A 286 -10.24 -24.30 7.84
CA GLU A 286 -10.91 -22.99 7.90
C GLU A 286 -10.95 -22.28 6.53
N THR A 287 -9.98 -22.58 5.66
CA THR A 287 -9.87 -22.00 4.32
C THR A 287 -9.19 -23.01 3.39
N ASP A 288 -9.86 -23.38 2.29
CA ASP A 288 -9.36 -24.34 1.30
C ASP A 288 -8.42 -23.66 0.27
N PHE A 289 -7.26 -23.24 0.76
CA PHE A 289 -6.24 -22.56 -0.06
C PHE A 289 -5.71 -23.42 -1.20
N VAL A 290 -5.51 -22.82 -2.38
CA VAL A 290 -4.78 -23.48 -3.47
C VAL A 290 -3.30 -23.61 -3.12
N PHE A 291 -2.70 -22.58 -2.52
CA PHE A 291 -1.26 -22.55 -2.20
C PHE A 291 -1.03 -22.55 -0.68
N CYS A 292 -1.01 -23.74 -0.09
CA CYS A 292 -0.84 -23.98 1.34
C CYS A 292 0.25 -25.02 1.62
N LYS A 293 0.56 -25.23 2.89
CA LYS A 293 1.43 -26.31 3.35
C LYS A 293 0.70 -27.67 3.25
N PRO A 294 1.45 -28.78 3.41
CA PRO A 294 0.83 -30.12 3.42
C PRO A 294 -0.29 -30.29 4.46
N ASP A 295 -0.18 -29.60 5.60
CA ASP A 295 -1.19 -29.58 6.67
C ASP A 295 -2.40 -28.67 6.37
N GLY A 296 -2.48 -28.05 5.19
CA GLY A 296 -3.53 -27.12 4.77
C GLY A 296 -3.30 -25.67 5.23
N SER A 297 -2.43 -25.41 6.19
CA SER A 297 -2.21 -24.07 6.71
C SER A 297 -1.45 -23.16 5.72
N PRO A 298 -1.69 -21.83 5.71
CA PRO A 298 -1.05 -20.97 4.76
C PRO A 298 0.45 -20.82 5.02
N TYR A 299 1.25 -20.74 3.95
CA TYR A 299 2.64 -20.35 4.05
C TYR A 299 2.78 -18.86 4.37
N HIS A 300 3.83 -18.53 5.15
CA HIS A 300 4.25 -17.15 5.26
C HIS A 300 4.69 -16.62 3.87
N PRO A 301 4.22 -15.45 3.42
CA PRO A 301 4.53 -14.93 2.07
C PRO A 301 6.02 -14.81 1.74
N ASP A 302 6.90 -14.68 2.74
CA ASP A 302 8.34 -14.65 2.51
C ASP A 302 8.93 -16.01 2.11
N TYR A 303 8.20 -17.12 2.34
CA TYR A 303 8.60 -18.43 1.83
C TYR A 303 8.74 -18.39 0.31
N TYR A 304 7.75 -17.86 -0.39
CA TYR A 304 7.77 -17.76 -1.86
C TYR A 304 8.87 -16.84 -2.36
N ASN A 305 9.18 -15.76 -1.64
CA ASN A 305 10.31 -14.90 -1.98
C ASN A 305 11.65 -15.62 -1.84
N LYS A 306 11.82 -16.41 -0.76
CA LYS A 306 13.04 -17.22 -0.52
C LYS A 306 13.22 -18.28 -1.61
N GLN A 307 12.17 -19.05 -1.91
CA GLN A 307 12.20 -20.06 -2.95
C GLN A 307 12.49 -19.46 -4.33
N PHE A 308 11.83 -18.35 -4.67
CA PHE A 308 12.08 -17.66 -5.93
C PHE A 308 13.50 -17.14 -6.05
N ASN A 309 14.05 -16.51 -5.00
CA ASN A 309 15.44 -16.03 -5.00
C ASN A 309 16.45 -17.19 -5.08
N GLN A 310 16.16 -18.32 -4.44
CA GLN A 310 16.98 -19.54 -4.55
C GLN A 310 17.02 -20.03 -5.99
N LEU A 311 15.85 -20.16 -6.65
CA LEU A 311 15.78 -20.57 -8.06
C LEU A 311 16.51 -19.60 -8.99
N LEU A 312 16.44 -18.28 -8.74
CA LEU A 312 17.22 -17.30 -9.52
C LEU A 312 18.72 -17.55 -9.38
N SER A 313 19.20 -17.86 -8.17
CA SER A 313 20.60 -18.18 -7.91
C SER A 313 21.04 -19.47 -8.61
N GLU A 314 20.26 -20.54 -8.47
CA GLU A 314 20.52 -21.86 -9.08
C GLU A 314 20.54 -21.81 -10.60
N THR A 315 19.69 -20.97 -11.18
CA THR A 315 19.63 -20.79 -12.63
C THR A 315 20.57 -19.72 -13.16
N GLY A 316 21.32 -19.01 -12.31
CA GLY A 316 22.17 -17.89 -12.72
C GLY A 316 21.37 -16.72 -13.35
N LEU A 317 20.11 -16.58 -12.97
CA LEU A 317 19.28 -15.47 -13.42
C LEU A 317 19.51 -14.22 -12.55
N SER A 318 19.16 -13.05 -13.10
CA SER A 318 19.36 -11.77 -12.41
C SER A 318 18.65 -11.71 -11.06
N SER A 319 19.36 -11.36 -9.99
CA SER A 319 18.81 -11.11 -8.66
C SER A 319 17.88 -9.86 -8.59
N LYS A 320 17.83 -9.06 -9.66
CA LYS A 320 16.88 -7.97 -9.81
C LYS A 320 15.45 -8.47 -9.99
N TYR A 321 15.26 -9.65 -10.56
CA TYR A 321 13.95 -10.26 -10.73
C TYR A 321 13.29 -10.52 -9.38
N LYS A 322 11.98 -10.31 -9.35
CA LYS A 322 11.10 -10.54 -8.19
C LYS A 322 9.88 -11.33 -8.66
N ILE A 323 9.11 -11.89 -7.76
CA ILE A 323 7.85 -12.56 -8.12
C ILE A 323 6.96 -11.62 -8.98
N HIS A 324 6.97 -10.32 -8.69
CA HIS A 324 6.20 -9.34 -9.48
C HIS A 324 6.69 -9.20 -10.94
N THR A 325 7.94 -9.56 -11.22
CA THR A 325 8.48 -9.62 -12.59
C THR A 325 7.73 -10.62 -13.46
N LEU A 326 7.22 -11.73 -12.88
CA LEU A 326 6.40 -12.69 -13.62
C LEU A 326 5.12 -12.05 -14.19
N ARG A 327 4.51 -11.15 -13.42
CA ARG A 327 3.34 -10.39 -13.87
C ARG A 327 3.70 -9.36 -14.97
N HIS A 328 4.85 -8.70 -14.87
CA HIS A 328 5.33 -7.82 -15.95
C HIS A 328 5.63 -8.63 -17.21
N THR A 329 6.23 -9.81 -17.05
CA THR A 329 6.49 -10.74 -18.16
C THR A 329 5.19 -11.20 -18.83
N PHE A 330 4.16 -11.57 -18.04
CA PHE A 330 2.83 -11.89 -18.57
C PHE A 330 2.26 -10.74 -19.42
N ALA A 331 2.28 -9.52 -18.89
CA ALA A 331 1.78 -8.35 -19.60
C ALA A 331 2.53 -8.13 -20.92
N THR A 332 3.86 -8.17 -20.87
CA THR A 332 4.70 -7.96 -22.06
C THR A 332 4.49 -9.04 -23.12
N ILE A 333 4.38 -10.31 -22.73
CA ILE A 333 4.12 -11.42 -23.68
C ILE A 333 2.78 -11.21 -24.38
N ASN A 334 1.72 -10.87 -23.65
CA ASN A 334 0.40 -10.66 -24.26
C ASN A 334 0.40 -9.45 -25.22
N LEU A 335 1.02 -8.35 -24.84
CA LEU A 335 1.13 -7.17 -25.70
C LEU A 335 1.97 -7.43 -26.95
N ARG A 336 3.09 -8.17 -26.86
CA ARG A 336 3.89 -8.61 -28.01
C ARG A 336 3.10 -9.51 -28.95
N ASN A 337 2.20 -10.33 -28.38
CA ASN A 337 1.29 -11.16 -29.17
C ASN A 337 0.06 -10.39 -29.68
N LYS A 338 0.06 -9.04 -29.62
CA LYS A 338 -0.98 -8.15 -30.14
C LYS A 338 -2.35 -8.33 -29.47
N VAL A 339 -2.36 -8.84 -28.21
CA VAL A 339 -3.58 -8.79 -27.40
C VAL A 339 -3.88 -7.35 -27.09
N ASP A 340 -5.14 -6.96 -27.23
CA ASP A 340 -5.58 -5.59 -26.96
C ASP A 340 -5.17 -5.16 -25.54
N SER A 341 -4.64 -3.95 -25.44
CA SER A 341 -4.11 -3.41 -24.19
C SER A 341 -5.15 -3.31 -23.08
N LYS A 342 -6.40 -3.05 -23.44
CA LYS A 342 -7.52 -2.99 -22.51
C LYS A 342 -7.83 -4.37 -21.94
N VAL A 343 -7.78 -5.41 -22.78
CA VAL A 343 -7.94 -6.80 -22.32
C VAL A 343 -6.85 -7.19 -21.33
N VAL A 344 -5.58 -6.84 -21.64
CA VAL A 344 -4.46 -7.09 -20.72
C VAL A 344 -4.63 -6.33 -19.41
N GLN A 345 -5.09 -5.08 -19.45
CA GLN A 345 -5.40 -4.29 -18.23
C GLN A 345 -6.50 -4.93 -17.40
N GLU A 346 -7.57 -5.40 -18.02
CA GLU A 346 -8.67 -6.11 -17.34
C GLU A 346 -8.17 -7.39 -16.68
N MET A 347 -7.40 -8.22 -17.40
CA MET A 347 -6.78 -9.43 -16.83
C MET A 347 -5.86 -9.12 -15.66
N LEU A 348 -5.12 -8.03 -15.70
CA LEU A 348 -4.26 -7.59 -14.63
C LEU A 348 -5.03 -6.94 -13.47
N GLY A 349 -6.21 -6.39 -13.68
CA GLY A 349 -6.95 -5.61 -12.68
C GLY A 349 -6.20 -4.33 -12.28
N HIS A 350 -5.78 -3.53 -13.27
CA HIS A 350 -5.18 -2.22 -13.04
C HIS A 350 -6.28 -1.16 -12.95
N ALA A 351 -6.37 -0.47 -11.82
CA ALA A 351 -7.34 0.61 -11.60
C ALA A 351 -7.00 1.90 -12.36
N SER A 352 -5.78 2.05 -12.89
CA SER A 352 -5.35 3.21 -13.67
C SER A 352 -4.42 2.82 -14.80
N GLU A 353 -4.54 3.53 -15.93
CA GLU A 353 -3.68 3.38 -17.11
C GLU A 353 -2.21 3.69 -16.82
N SER A 354 -1.92 4.53 -15.83
CA SER A 354 -0.55 4.96 -15.50
C SER A 354 0.36 3.80 -15.11
N THR A 355 -0.16 2.78 -14.44
CA THR A 355 0.63 1.61 -14.01
C THR A 355 1.02 0.70 -15.18
N THR A 356 0.28 0.78 -16.28
CA THR A 356 0.51 -0.01 -17.50
C THR A 356 1.41 0.76 -18.45
N LYS A 357 1.46 2.08 -18.35
CA LYS A 357 2.19 2.98 -19.23
C LYS A 357 3.70 2.70 -19.26
N ASP A 358 4.30 2.35 -18.12
CA ASP A 358 5.72 2.02 -18.01
C ASP A 358 6.05 0.70 -18.75
N ILE A 359 5.11 -0.26 -18.77
CA ILE A 359 5.24 -1.51 -19.56
C ILE A 359 5.05 -1.22 -21.05
N TYR A 360 4.13 -0.32 -21.39
CA TYR A 360 3.84 0.06 -22.79
C TYR A 360 5.00 0.77 -23.48
N GLN A 361 5.80 1.61 -22.78
CA GLN A 361 6.89 2.34 -23.41
C GLN A 361 7.94 1.41 -24.04
N HIS A 362 8.22 0.25 -23.44
CA HIS A 362 9.16 -0.72 -24.00
C HIS A 362 8.58 -1.55 -25.13
N VAL A 363 7.29 -1.92 -25.03
CA VAL A 363 6.60 -2.67 -26.08
C VAL A 363 6.36 -1.79 -27.30
N ASP A 364 6.06 -0.51 -27.12
CA ASP A 364 5.79 0.44 -28.19
C ASP A 364 6.97 0.58 -29.16
N LEU A 365 8.20 0.67 -28.67
CA LEU A 365 9.40 0.79 -29.54
C LEU A 365 9.67 -0.45 -30.39
N GLU A 366 9.48 -1.66 -29.82
CA GLU A 366 9.62 -2.91 -30.61
C GLU A 366 8.47 -3.08 -31.61
N MET A 367 7.24 -2.76 -31.21
CA MET A 367 6.08 -2.78 -32.10
C MET A 367 6.19 -1.74 -33.22
N GLN A 368 6.75 -0.56 -32.92
CA GLN A 368 7.05 0.45 -33.93
C GLN A 368 8.09 -0.06 -34.94
N LYS A 369 9.16 -0.71 -34.50
CA LYS A 369 10.18 -1.31 -35.37
C LYS A 369 9.58 -2.42 -36.27
N ASP A 370 8.76 -3.29 -35.68
CA ASP A 370 8.05 -4.35 -36.42
C ASP A 370 7.06 -3.77 -37.43
N ALA A 371 6.34 -2.71 -37.06
CA ALA A 371 5.42 -1.99 -37.97
C ALA A 371 6.16 -1.30 -39.13
N ILE A 372 7.32 -0.68 -38.84
CA ILE A 372 8.15 -0.03 -39.86
C ILE A 372 8.75 -1.09 -40.78
N SER A 373 9.27 -2.21 -40.28
CA SER A 373 9.77 -3.31 -41.12
C SER A 373 8.68 -3.86 -42.05
N LYS A 374 7.44 -3.99 -41.57
CA LYS A 374 6.31 -4.40 -42.45
C LYS A 374 5.91 -3.34 -43.47
N MET A 375 6.12 -2.06 -43.17
CA MET A 375 5.96 -1.00 -44.17
C MET A 375 7.04 -1.10 -45.25
N ASP A 376 8.29 -1.36 -44.85
CA ASP A 376 9.39 -1.54 -45.83
C ASP A 376 9.12 -2.73 -46.75
N ASP A 377 8.57 -3.84 -46.21
CA ASP A 377 8.17 -5.01 -47.01
C ASP A 377 6.96 -4.74 -47.93
N ALA A 378 6.09 -3.79 -47.54
CA ALA A 378 4.89 -3.43 -48.31
C ALA A 378 5.13 -2.34 -49.38
N ILE A 379 6.17 -1.54 -49.21
CA ILE A 379 6.52 -0.45 -50.13
C ILE A 379 7.73 -0.90 -50.96
N ASN A 380 7.47 -1.50 -52.10
CA ASN A 380 8.50 -1.77 -53.10
C ASN A 380 8.76 -0.50 -53.93
N PHE A 381 10.02 -0.08 -53.97
CA PHE A 381 10.52 1.04 -54.75
C PHE A 381 11.16 0.60 -56.09
N ASP A 382 10.97 -0.67 -56.49
CA ASP A 382 11.49 -1.19 -57.78
C ASP A 382 10.55 -0.93 -58.96
#